data_51db79e5d7b10336e0551b88173e2fdb
#
_entry.id   51db79e5d7b10336e0551b88173e2fdb
#
_cell.length_a   1.000
_cell.length_b   1.000
_cell.length_c   1.000
_cell.angle_alpha   90.00
_cell.angle_beta   90.00
_cell.angle_gamma   90.00
#
_symmetry.space_group_name_H-M   'P 1'
#
loop_
_entity.id
_entity.type
_entity.pdbx_description
1 polymer ?
#
loop_
_entity_poly.entity_id
_entity_poly.type
_entity_poly.pdbx_seq_one_letter_code
_entity_poly.pdbx_strand_id
1 'polypeptide(L)'
;MADVEAAVRSGGFEELLVRHEAKFGDVFFIPGGLVHAIGDGVKLYEVQQSSNTTFRLYDWGRVGADGQPRELHIQKGLRAIDYTLPVPVPRKSLDTPFFRFSQRPVHGAEILTTASDEFLALYTARNEIDLDGKRILEGTSVLIPPSSTCDLFATDSLLLQTRFKGRA
;
A
#
# COMPACT_ATOMS: atom_id res chain seq x y z
N MET A 1 9.23 -22.23 13.62
CA MET A 1 9.94 -22.21 12.31
C MET A 1 9.76 -23.54 11.55
N ALA A 2 10.03 -24.69 12.18
CA ALA A 2 9.84 -26.00 11.52
C ALA A 2 8.40 -26.22 11.00
N ASP A 3 7.39 -25.82 11.75
CA ASP A 3 5.98 -25.97 11.37
C ASP A 3 5.61 -25.13 10.13
N VAL A 4 6.16 -23.92 10.01
CA VAL A 4 5.95 -23.04 8.85
C VAL A 4 6.62 -23.62 7.59
N GLU A 5 7.83 -24.14 7.73
CA GLU A 5 8.51 -24.80 6.60
C GLU A 5 7.77 -26.06 6.15
N ALA A 6 7.30 -26.85 7.08
CA ALA A 6 6.50 -28.04 6.79
C ALA A 6 5.19 -27.67 6.07
N ALA A 7 4.47 -26.65 6.54
CA ALA A 7 3.23 -26.19 5.94
C ALA A 7 3.45 -25.63 4.52
N VAL A 8 4.53 -24.87 4.28
CA VAL A 8 4.88 -24.38 2.95
C VAL A 8 5.12 -25.54 1.98
N ARG A 9 5.80 -26.60 2.43
CA ARG A 9 6.11 -27.78 1.61
C ARG A 9 4.91 -28.69 1.36
N SER A 10 4.00 -28.80 2.32
CA SER A 10 2.80 -29.65 2.22
C SER A 10 1.60 -28.99 1.54
N GLY A 11 1.66 -27.66 1.28
CA GLY A 11 0.55 -26.89 0.73
C GLY A 11 -0.46 -26.37 1.78
N GLY A 12 -0.25 -26.64 3.08
CA GLY A 12 -1.11 -26.15 4.17
C GLY A 12 -0.75 -24.74 4.69
N PHE A 13 0.01 -23.98 3.92
CA PHE A 13 0.53 -22.69 4.39
C PHE A 13 -0.57 -21.63 4.65
N GLU A 14 -1.65 -21.67 3.87
CA GLU A 14 -2.79 -20.74 4.06
C GLU A 14 -3.46 -20.90 5.42
N GLU A 15 -3.47 -22.10 5.99
CA GLU A 15 -4.09 -22.39 7.29
C GLU A 15 -3.38 -21.69 8.44
N LEU A 16 -2.13 -21.27 8.23
CA LEU A 16 -1.34 -20.51 9.20
C LEU A 16 -1.58 -18.99 9.12
N LEU A 17 -2.30 -18.53 8.11
CA LEU A 17 -2.53 -17.12 7.88
C LEU A 17 -3.86 -16.66 8.48
N VAL A 18 -3.86 -15.46 9.07
CA VAL A 18 -5.10 -14.83 9.51
C VAL A 18 -5.76 -14.14 8.31
N ARG A 19 -6.98 -14.55 7.99
CA ARG A 19 -7.75 -13.96 6.91
C ARG A 19 -8.50 -12.72 7.39
N HIS A 20 -8.32 -11.61 6.67
CA HIS A 20 -9.08 -10.39 6.84
C HIS A 20 -10.04 -10.18 5.67
N GLU A 21 -11.30 -9.92 5.95
CA GLU A 21 -12.24 -9.42 4.95
C GLU A 21 -11.98 -7.93 4.75
N ALA A 22 -11.40 -7.58 3.59
CA ALA A 22 -11.07 -6.20 3.26
C ALA A 22 -12.35 -5.39 2.99
N LYS A 23 -12.47 -4.23 3.63
CA LYS A 23 -13.57 -3.28 3.44
C LYS A 23 -13.05 -2.00 2.83
N PHE A 24 -13.93 -1.30 2.10
CA PHE A 24 -13.58 0.00 1.54
C PHE A 24 -13.07 0.96 2.64
N GLY A 25 -11.90 1.53 2.40
CA GLY A 25 -11.25 2.44 3.32
C GLY A 25 -10.43 1.78 4.42
N ASP A 26 -10.24 0.46 4.39
CA ASP A 26 -9.28 -0.19 5.28
C ASP A 26 -7.85 0.12 4.84
N VAL A 27 -7.00 0.42 5.80
CA VAL A 27 -5.57 0.69 5.61
C VAL A 27 -4.77 -0.27 6.47
N PHE A 28 -3.92 -1.06 5.85
CA PHE A 28 -3.04 -1.99 6.55
C PHE A 28 -1.59 -1.52 6.41
N PHE A 29 -0.87 -1.49 7.52
CA PHE A 29 0.58 -1.32 7.51
C PHE A 29 1.24 -2.69 7.53
N ILE A 30 2.04 -2.96 6.53
CA ILE A 30 2.76 -4.23 6.35
C ILE A 30 4.26 -3.95 6.48
N PRO A 31 4.84 -4.15 7.67
CA PRO A 31 6.28 -4.00 7.85
C PRO A 31 7.04 -5.14 7.16
N GLY A 32 8.31 -4.89 6.85
CA GLY A 32 9.20 -5.96 6.37
C GLY A 32 9.26 -7.11 7.36
N GLY A 33 9.25 -8.34 6.88
CA GLY A 33 9.20 -9.55 7.70
C GLY A 33 7.80 -10.07 8.02
N LEU A 34 6.75 -9.29 7.77
CA LEU A 34 5.38 -9.77 7.92
C LEU A 34 4.95 -10.57 6.69
N VAL A 35 4.59 -11.83 6.89
CA VAL A 35 4.01 -12.67 5.84
C VAL A 35 2.61 -12.16 5.51
N HIS A 36 2.37 -11.90 4.23
CA HIS A 36 1.09 -11.39 3.77
C HIS A 36 0.78 -11.84 2.33
N ALA A 37 -0.48 -11.87 2.00
CA ALA A 37 -0.95 -12.09 0.64
C ALA A 37 -2.23 -11.30 0.40
N ILE A 38 -2.50 -10.99 -0.87
CA ILE A 38 -3.70 -10.32 -1.31
C ILE A 38 -4.61 -11.35 -1.95
N GLY A 39 -5.80 -11.49 -1.40
CA GLY A 39 -6.82 -12.41 -1.89
C GLY A 39 -7.42 -11.96 -3.22
N ASP A 40 -8.19 -12.85 -3.82
CA ASP A 40 -8.88 -12.57 -5.08
C ASP A 40 -9.96 -11.48 -4.91
N GLY A 41 -10.19 -10.71 -5.98
CA GLY A 41 -11.21 -9.65 -6.02
C GLY A 41 -10.89 -8.38 -5.23
N VAL A 42 -9.73 -8.28 -4.58
CA VAL A 42 -9.32 -7.08 -3.82
C VAL A 42 -8.69 -6.04 -4.76
N LYS A 43 -9.28 -4.83 -4.79
CA LYS A 43 -8.67 -3.64 -5.39
C LYS A 43 -8.00 -2.83 -4.29
N LEU A 44 -6.73 -2.51 -4.45
CA LEU A 44 -5.94 -1.77 -3.46
C LEU A 44 -5.12 -0.65 -4.10
N TYR A 45 -4.75 0.30 -3.25
CA TYR A 45 -3.72 1.30 -3.52
C TYR A 45 -2.54 1.02 -2.60
N GLU A 46 -1.35 0.78 -3.15
CA GLU A 46 -0.16 0.43 -2.40
C GLU A 46 0.87 1.55 -2.44
N VAL A 47 1.41 1.90 -1.27
CA VAL A 47 2.56 2.78 -1.10
C VAL A 47 3.64 1.98 -0.39
N GLN A 48 4.78 1.81 -1.04
CA GLN A 48 5.88 1.03 -0.49
C GLN A 48 7.22 1.80 -0.55
N GLN A 49 8.16 1.37 0.28
CA GLN A 49 9.55 1.78 0.12
C GLN A 49 10.12 1.26 -1.19
N SER A 50 11.02 2.01 -1.81
CA SER A 50 11.70 1.60 -3.04
C SER A 50 12.61 0.39 -2.77
N SER A 51 12.06 -0.81 -2.94
CA SER A 51 12.77 -2.08 -2.80
C SER A 51 12.19 -3.11 -3.76
N ASN A 52 13.05 -3.83 -4.46
CA ASN A 52 12.66 -4.95 -5.32
C ASN A 52 12.74 -6.31 -4.61
N THR A 53 13.00 -6.31 -3.29
CA THR A 53 13.16 -7.54 -2.53
C THR A 53 11.80 -8.12 -2.18
N THR A 54 11.44 -9.22 -2.84
CA THR A 54 10.25 -10.02 -2.53
C THR A 54 10.65 -11.47 -2.38
N PHE A 55 10.33 -12.09 -1.25
CA PHE A 55 10.50 -13.51 -1.05
C PHE A 55 9.14 -14.21 -1.10
N ARG A 56 8.92 -15.01 -2.15
CA ARG A 56 7.67 -15.74 -2.35
C ARG A 56 7.77 -17.10 -1.67
N LEU A 57 6.94 -17.31 -0.66
CA LEU A 57 6.86 -18.57 0.08
C LEU A 57 5.85 -19.53 -0.54
N TYR A 58 4.73 -19.01 -1.07
CA TYR A 58 3.63 -19.76 -1.65
C TYR A 58 2.98 -18.95 -2.77
N ASP A 59 2.43 -19.57 -3.78
CA ASP A 59 1.89 -18.87 -4.95
C ASP A 59 0.67 -19.53 -5.60
N TRP A 60 -0.02 -20.41 -4.94
CA TRP A 60 -1.24 -21.06 -5.46
C TRP A 60 -1.07 -21.72 -6.83
N GLY A 61 0.12 -22.12 -7.21
CA GLY A 61 0.41 -22.68 -8.52
C GLY A 61 0.26 -21.69 -9.69
N ARG A 62 0.24 -20.37 -9.43
CA ARG A 62 0.12 -19.37 -10.48
C ARG A 62 1.33 -19.39 -11.40
N VAL A 63 1.05 -19.13 -12.69
CA VAL A 63 2.09 -18.99 -13.71
C VAL A 63 2.36 -17.52 -14.02
N GLY A 64 3.59 -17.23 -14.40
CA GLY A 64 3.99 -15.91 -14.88
C GLY A 64 3.47 -15.61 -16.30
N ALA A 65 3.78 -14.44 -16.82
CA ALA A 65 3.44 -14.05 -18.19
C ALA A 65 4.10 -14.93 -19.28
N ASP A 66 5.17 -15.62 -18.91
CA ASP A 66 5.90 -16.61 -19.72
C ASP A 66 5.28 -18.02 -19.67
N GLY A 67 4.18 -18.21 -18.95
CA GLY A 67 3.51 -19.50 -18.76
C GLY A 67 4.23 -20.44 -17.79
N GLN A 68 5.32 -20.02 -17.14
CA GLN A 68 6.07 -20.82 -16.19
C GLN A 68 5.63 -20.53 -14.74
N PRO A 69 5.71 -21.53 -13.83
CA PRO A 69 5.50 -21.27 -12.40
C PRO A 69 6.47 -20.19 -11.90
N ARG A 70 5.96 -19.27 -11.07
CA ARG A 70 6.80 -18.23 -10.49
C ARG A 70 7.77 -18.82 -9.47
N GLU A 71 8.99 -18.33 -9.43
CA GLU A 71 10.01 -18.80 -8.51
C GLU A 71 9.59 -18.64 -7.05
N LEU A 72 9.79 -19.69 -6.25
CA LEU A 72 9.60 -19.67 -4.80
C LEU A 72 10.97 -19.49 -4.11
N HIS A 73 10.99 -18.63 -3.09
CA HIS A 73 12.21 -18.27 -2.34
C HIS A 73 12.14 -18.82 -0.91
N ILE A 74 11.76 -20.09 -0.74
CA ILE A 74 11.37 -20.68 0.55
C ILE A 74 12.42 -20.42 1.64
N GLN A 75 13.67 -20.79 1.41
CA GLN A 75 14.72 -20.66 2.44
C GLN A 75 15.03 -19.19 2.80
N LYS A 76 15.06 -18.30 1.82
CA LYS A 76 15.28 -16.87 2.03
C LYS A 76 14.08 -16.25 2.71
N GLY A 77 12.86 -16.62 2.29
CA GLY A 77 11.62 -16.13 2.88
C GLY A 77 11.49 -16.54 4.34
N LEU A 78 11.72 -17.82 4.67
CA LEU A 78 11.66 -18.30 6.06
C LEU A 78 12.64 -17.55 6.99
N ARG A 79 13.81 -17.18 6.50
CA ARG A 79 14.78 -16.37 7.27
C ARG A 79 14.38 -14.91 7.42
N ALA A 80 13.56 -14.41 6.52
CA ALA A 80 13.11 -13.02 6.53
C ALA A 80 11.86 -12.80 7.40
N ILE A 81 11.17 -13.86 7.84
CA ILE A 81 9.99 -13.74 8.68
C ILE A 81 10.38 -13.22 10.06
N ASP A 82 9.71 -12.15 10.47
CA ASP A 82 9.75 -11.69 11.86
C ASP A 82 8.50 -12.21 12.62
N TYR A 83 8.68 -13.25 13.39
CA TYR A 83 7.63 -13.89 14.17
C TYR A 83 7.15 -13.06 15.38
N THR A 84 7.79 -11.93 15.67
CA THR A 84 7.39 -11.04 16.75
C THR A 84 6.36 -10.00 16.33
N LEU A 85 6.15 -9.85 15.03
CA LEU A 85 5.20 -8.89 14.47
C LEU A 85 3.76 -9.31 14.77
N PRO A 86 2.93 -8.36 15.26
CA PRO A 86 1.52 -8.64 15.49
C PRO A 86 0.75 -8.75 14.17
N VAL A 87 -0.38 -9.45 14.21
CA VAL A 87 -1.34 -9.41 13.12
C VAL A 87 -1.82 -7.96 12.93
N PRO A 88 -1.72 -7.39 11.72
CA PRO A 88 -2.13 -6.00 11.50
C PRO A 88 -3.64 -5.85 11.62
N VAL A 89 -4.07 -4.73 12.18
CA VAL A 89 -5.47 -4.32 12.24
C VAL A 89 -5.72 -3.15 11.28
N PRO A 90 -6.91 -3.04 10.68
CA PRO A 90 -7.23 -1.94 9.79
C PRO A 90 -7.19 -0.60 10.52
N ARG A 91 -6.67 0.42 9.84
CA ARG A 91 -6.54 1.80 10.32
C ARG A 91 -7.20 2.75 9.32
N LYS A 92 -7.28 4.05 9.65
CA LYS A 92 -7.73 5.10 8.72
C LYS A 92 -6.60 5.97 8.22
N SER A 93 -5.49 5.98 8.93
CA SER A 93 -4.28 6.71 8.59
C SER A 93 -3.05 6.00 9.12
N LEU A 94 -1.89 6.34 8.59
CA LEU A 94 -0.59 5.83 9.02
C LEU A 94 0.38 7.01 9.20
N ASP A 95 1.15 6.98 10.26
CA ASP A 95 2.36 7.81 10.40
C ASP A 95 3.55 6.87 10.64
N THR A 96 4.46 6.86 9.69
CA THR A 96 5.65 6.02 9.68
C THR A 96 6.91 6.90 9.68
N PRO A 97 8.09 6.35 9.95
CA PRO A 97 9.33 7.11 9.78
C PRO A 97 9.55 7.65 8.35
N PHE A 98 8.92 7.07 7.34
CA PHE A 98 9.16 7.33 5.93
C PHE A 98 8.11 8.22 5.28
N PHE A 99 6.83 8.03 5.67
CA PHE A 99 5.71 8.78 5.10
C PHE A 99 4.52 8.82 6.07
N ARG A 100 3.66 9.80 5.85
CA ARG A 100 2.31 9.86 6.43
C ARG A 100 1.29 9.57 5.36
N PHE A 101 0.37 8.66 5.63
CA PHE A 101 -0.76 8.33 4.76
C PHE A 101 -2.07 8.69 5.44
N SER A 102 -2.98 9.27 4.67
CA SER A 102 -4.35 9.56 5.13
C SER A 102 -5.37 9.46 3.99
N GLN A 103 -6.58 9.10 4.37
CA GLN A 103 -7.75 9.24 3.53
C GLN A 103 -8.38 10.61 3.83
N ARG A 104 -8.67 11.37 2.80
CA ARG A 104 -9.09 12.75 2.92
C ARG A 104 -10.32 13.02 2.06
N PRO A 105 -11.52 13.12 2.67
CA PRO A 105 -12.68 13.70 2.01
C PRO A 105 -12.41 15.17 1.67
N VAL A 106 -12.83 15.59 0.50
CA VAL A 106 -12.69 16.99 0.03
C VAL A 106 -14.06 17.50 -0.43
N HIS A 107 -14.44 18.64 0.13
CA HIS A 107 -15.68 19.35 -0.20
C HIS A 107 -15.39 20.84 -0.31
N GLY A 108 -15.60 21.42 -1.51
CA GLY A 108 -15.36 22.84 -1.78
C GLY A 108 -13.91 23.12 -2.16
N ALA A 109 -13.52 24.40 -2.00
CA ALA A 109 -12.20 24.91 -2.35
C ALA A 109 -11.28 24.91 -1.14
N GLU A 110 -10.03 24.55 -1.35
CA GLU A 110 -8.96 24.59 -0.34
C GLU A 110 -7.60 24.76 -0.99
N ILE A 111 -6.61 25.11 -0.18
CA ILE A 111 -5.23 25.27 -0.62
C ILE A 111 -4.40 24.10 -0.10
N LEU A 112 -3.71 23.40 -1.00
CA LEU A 112 -2.70 22.41 -0.67
C LEU A 112 -1.32 23.02 -0.66
N THR A 113 -0.55 22.72 0.39
CA THR A 113 0.86 23.15 0.47
C THR A 113 1.76 21.98 0.78
N THR A 114 3.01 22.06 0.30
CA THR A 114 4.10 21.15 0.67
C THR A 114 5.26 21.97 1.26
N ALA A 115 5.93 21.41 2.27
CA ALA A 115 7.14 21.98 2.83
C ALA A 115 8.33 21.85 1.86
N SER A 116 9.43 22.51 2.16
CA SER A 116 10.63 22.47 1.31
C SER A 116 11.34 21.10 1.25
N ASP A 117 11.08 20.26 2.23
CA ASP A 117 11.62 18.91 2.38
C ASP A 117 10.56 17.80 2.22
N GLU A 118 9.35 18.16 1.77
CA GLU A 118 8.22 17.24 1.66
C GLU A 118 7.65 17.26 0.25
N PHE A 119 7.42 16.11 -0.35
CA PHE A 119 6.56 15.99 -1.52
C PHE A 119 5.29 15.20 -1.18
N LEU A 120 4.26 15.42 -1.97
CA LEU A 120 2.93 14.89 -1.73
C LEU A 120 2.47 14.09 -2.95
N ALA A 121 2.12 12.82 -2.75
CA ALA A 121 1.39 12.03 -3.72
C ALA A 121 -0.10 12.02 -3.37
N LEU A 122 -0.93 12.37 -4.35
CA LEU A 122 -2.38 12.28 -4.27
C LEU A 122 -2.86 11.19 -5.22
N TYR A 123 -3.85 10.43 -4.78
CA TYR A 123 -4.61 9.53 -5.65
C TYR A 123 -6.10 9.84 -5.49
N THR A 124 -6.78 10.08 -6.59
CA THR A 124 -8.21 10.37 -6.63
C THR A 124 -8.99 9.07 -6.56
N ALA A 125 -9.39 8.68 -5.35
CA ALA A 125 -9.99 7.36 -5.08
C ALA A 125 -11.49 7.32 -5.37
N ARG A 126 -12.17 8.47 -5.35
CA ARG A 126 -13.59 8.61 -5.67
C ARG A 126 -13.85 10.01 -6.21
N ASN A 127 -14.60 10.07 -7.30
CA ASN A 127 -14.94 11.28 -8.03
C ASN A 127 -13.68 12.04 -8.52
N GLU A 128 -13.90 13.10 -9.24
CA GLU A 128 -12.84 13.94 -9.79
C GLU A 128 -12.56 15.16 -8.92
N ILE A 129 -11.42 15.77 -9.15
CA ILE A 129 -11.05 17.05 -8.55
C ILE A 129 -10.60 18.03 -9.63
N ASP A 130 -10.62 19.31 -9.32
CA ASP A 130 -9.85 20.34 -10.02
C ASP A 130 -8.60 20.67 -9.20
N LEU A 131 -7.45 20.69 -9.84
CA LEU A 131 -6.17 21.07 -9.25
C LEU A 131 -5.51 22.11 -10.14
N ASP A 132 -5.41 23.36 -9.66
CA ASP A 132 -4.89 24.51 -10.42
C ASP A 132 -5.59 24.69 -11.78
N GLY A 133 -6.92 24.54 -11.84
CA GLY A 133 -7.71 24.63 -13.06
C GLY A 133 -7.61 23.40 -13.99
N LYS A 134 -6.97 22.32 -13.53
CA LYS A 134 -6.88 21.06 -14.26
C LYS A 134 -7.80 20.02 -13.65
N ARG A 135 -8.65 19.44 -14.47
CA ARG A 135 -9.51 18.32 -14.09
C ARG A 135 -8.70 17.05 -13.93
N ILE A 136 -8.69 16.47 -12.75
CA ILE A 136 -8.04 15.20 -12.41
C ILE A 136 -9.13 14.16 -12.17
N LEU A 137 -9.13 13.12 -13.02
CA LEU A 137 -10.16 12.09 -12.97
C LEU A 137 -9.93 11.10 -11.84
N GLU A 138 -11.00 10.41 -11.44
CA GLU A 138 -10.90 9.25 -10.56
C GLU A 138 -9.88 8.23 -11.08
N GLY A 139 -9.13 7.61 -10.20
CA GLY A 139 -8.09 6.65 -10.54
C GLY A 139 -6.76 7.27 -10.95
N THR A 140 -6.62 8.60 -10.88
CA THR A 140 -5.39 9.30 -11.28
C THR A 140 -4.50 9.59 -10.07
N SER A 141 -3.20 9.36 -10.24
CA SER A 141 -2.16 9.78 -9.29
C SER A 141 -1.52 11.09 -9.74
N VAL A 142 -1.34 12.02 -8.81
CA VAL A 142 -0.64 13.30 -9.00
C VAL A 142 0.47 13.41 -7.99
N LEU A 143 1.65 13.86 -8.43
CA LEU A 143 2.76 14.19 -7.55
C LEU A 143 2.92 15.71 -7.46
N ILE A 144 2.89 16.24 -6.23
CA ILE A 144 3.09 17.65 -5.93
C ILE A 144 4.50 17.79 -5.33
N PRO A 145 5.38 18.56 -6.00
CA PRO A 145 6.76 18.76 -5.55
C PRO A 145 6.87 19.50 -4.21
N PRO A 146 8.06 19.50 -3.59
CA PRO A 146 8.35 20.39 -2.45
C PRO A 146 8.12 21.87 -2.76
N SER A 147 7.84 22.66 -1.71
CA SER A 147 7.61 24.10 -1.80
C SER A 147 6.51 24.52 -2.78
N SER A 148 5.52 23.69 -2.96
CA SER A 148 4.37 23.95 -3.84
C SER A 148 3.18 24.48 -3.07
N THR A 149 2.38 25.29 -3.77
CA THR A 149 1.03 25.70 -3.34
C THR A 149 0.10 25.46 -4.52
N CYS A 150 -0.98 24.76 -4.32
CA CYS A 150 -1.95 24.40 -5.35
C CYS A 150 -3.37 24.70 -4.86
N ASP A 151 -4.19 25.24 -5.75
CA ASP A 151 -5.63 25.38 -5.53
C ASP A 151 -6.32 24.03 -5.81
N LEU A 152 -7.04 23.52 -4.85
CA LEU A 152 -7.81 22.30 -4.96
C LEU A 152 -9.30 22.58 -4.80
N PHE A 153 -10.11 22.07 -5.72
CA PHE A 153 -11.56 22.10 -5.60
C PHE A 153 -12.16 20.72 -5.88
N ALA A 154 -13.15 20.36 -5.10
CA ALA A 154 -13.98 19.18 -5.33
C ALA A 154 -15.38 19.37 -4.76
N THR A 155 -16.40 18.80 -5.42
CA THR A 155 -17.77 18.79 -4.89
C THR A 155 -17.94 17.78 -3.77
N ASP A 156 -17.48 16.54 -4.00
CA ASP A 156 -17.50 15.43 -3.04
C ASP A 156 -16.50 14.36 -3.51
N SER A 157 -15.25 14.47 -3.12
CA SER A 157 -14.20 13.54 -3.55
C SER A 157 -13.50 12.89 -2.38
N LEU A 158 -12.90 11.74 -2.62
CA LEU A 158 -12.01 11.08 -1.66
C LEU A 158 -10.61 11.00 -2.27
N LEU A 159 -9.65 11.61 -1.58
CA LEU A 159 -8.25 11.53 -1.90
C LEU A 159 -7.53 10.57 -0.96
N LEU A 160 -6.63 9.77 -1.52
CA LEU A 160 -5.59 9.10 -0.76
C LEU A 160 -4.34 9.99 -0.84
N GLN A 161 -3.90 10.44 0.31
CA GLN A 161 -2.83 11.40 0.43
C GLN A 161 -1.63 10.75 1.11
N THR A 162 -0.48 10.76 0.43
CA THR A 162 0.79 10.31 0.99
C THR A 162 1.79 11.45 1.00
N ARG A 163 2.22 11.87 2.19
CA ARG A 163 3.27 12.87 2.39
C ARG A 163 4.57 12.17 2.72
N PHE A 164 5.56 12.37 1.89
CA PHE A 164 6.89 11.80 2.06
C PHE A 164 7.79 12.81 2.75
N LYS A 165 8.36 12.40 3.87
CA LYS A 165 9.33 13.21 4.61
C LYS A 165 10.67 13.15 3.87
N GLY A 166 11.27 14.31 3.59
CA GLY A 166 12.64 14.37 3.12
C GLY A 166 13.58 13.64 4.10
N ARG A 167 14.67 13.11 3.59
CA ARG A 167 15.74 12.64 4.48
C ARG A 167 16.38 13.87 5.10
N ALA A 168 16.39 13.94 6.43
CA ALA A 168 17.22 14.87 7.16
C ALA A 168 18.71 14.57 6.92
#